data_95d3429ef59c26f07597ced52c534e91
#
_entry.id   95d3429ef59c26f07597ced52c534e91
#
_cell.length_a   1.000
_cell.length_b   1.000
_cell.length_c   1.000
_cell.angle_alpha   90.00
_cell.angle_beta   90.00
_cell.angle_gamma   90.00
#
_symmetry.space_group_name_H-M   'P 1'
#
loop_
_entity.id
_entity.type
_entity.pdbx_description
1 polymer ?
#
loop_
_entity_poly.entity_id
_entity_poly.type
_entity_poly.pdbx_seq_one_letter_code
_entity_poly.pdbx_strand_id
1 'polypeptide(L)'
;FVSCSNEEVIQKGTDNDNDKNLTTFITGGEEIRTSLDYSTGNFFWEAGDYIYVKDDDGTWQKSSNAPSSKVASFKYKVPGKFIANSSYEVYYPGKNGNKDQVTIPDNQTQTEPNNTAHIGTSGDCGTATATKVADKQEFTFTLDHQAAILVFLPYSNNEILKTCYLTKIEVNADDDIAATYTLTQSTGLTGTGTGKQIVLNTKGSGDYAEGFPLNTSSANVATNGAYMVIKPGKHKLKVRYWVKDLVSGVEGTITRALGAFTYQKNTYYDMTASLDAHIYDGDSYYMWDAKKQYWEGWEWSKNLAEGQPTLASQPASGNYAKVQTDVRWYQTGRSATMKANSSCKDLPTVNEMVWYASKGDPRWDGDEVWISMGHLHKGGMWLKKKANISGFKADKTPDGRDWRKFRNDDSWDVSSTLPSVNEATQFFYLPAMGNYLQGRLNAIDYYGFYWSSSIFPDNSSQTDYFSYYMRIRSTKVDVLGASRGYGFRVQTFE
;
A
#
# COMPACT_ATOMS: atom_id res chain seq x y z
N PHE A 1 -41.01 -28.44 4.37
CA PHE A 1 -40.02 -28.59 5.42
C PHE A 1 -39.10 -29.78 5.07
N VAL A 2 -37.94 -29.53 4.51
CA VAL A 2 -36.87 -30.52 4.42
C VAL A 2 -35.72 -29.94 5.26
N SER A 3 -35.52 -30.53 6.43
CA SER A 3 -34.37 -30.29 7.28
C SER A 3 -33.17 -30.96 6.64
N CYS A 4 -32.26 -30.19 6.06
CA CYS A 4 -30.91 -30.70 5.79
C CYS A 4 -30.15 -30.65 7.11
N SER A 5 -30.02 -31.81 7.75
CA SER A 5 -29.02 -32.01 8.78
C SER A 5 -27.65 -31.95 8.10
N ASN A 6 -26.84 -30.95 8.46
CA ASN A 6 -25.40 -30.96 8.17
C ASN A 6 -24.81 -32.11 8.96
N GLU A 7 -24.60 -33.27 8.35
CA GLU A 7 -23.72 -34.29 8.91
C GLU A 7 -22.29 -33.75 8.84
N GLU A 8 -21.70 -33.50 10.00
CA GLU A 8 -20.27 -33.22 10.13
C GLU A 8 -19.49 -34.38 9.50
N VAL A 9 -18.81 -34.13 8.41
CA VAL A 9 -17.95 -35.12 7.78
C VAL A 9 -16.70 -35.33 8.64
N ILE A 10 -16.76 -36.26 9.57
CA ILE A 10 -15.59 -36.77 10.28
C ILE A 10 -14.84 -37.66 9.31
N GLN A 11 -13.71 -37.20 8.78
CA GLN A 11 -12.86 -38.07 7.97
C GLN A 11 -12.21 -39.09 8.89
N LYS A 12 -12.72 -40.33 8.83
CA LYS A 12 -12.12 -41.46 9.52
C LYS A 12 -10.82 -41.84 8.80
N GLY A 13 -9.68 -41.70 9.49
CA GLY A 13 -8.46 -42.34 9.05
C GLY A 13 -8.71 -43.85 8.91
N THR A 14 -8.21 -44.47 7.85
CA THR A 14 -8.33 -45.90 7.66
C THR A 14 -7.64 -46.64 8.82
N ASP A 15 -8.40 -47.38 9.62
CA ASP A 15 -7.88 -48.28 10.65
C ASP A 15 -7.21 -49.46 9.92
N ASN A 16 -5.89 -49.40 9.74
CA ASN A 16 -5.06 -50.50 9.26
C ASN A 16 -4.32 -51.14 10.44
N ASP A 17 -4.08 -52.45 10.39
CA ASP A 17 -3.35 -53.25 11.42
C ASP A 17 -1.93 -52.74 11.76
N ASN A 18 -1.41 -51.76 11.06
CA ASN A 18 -0.16 -51.07 11.34
C ASN A 18 -0.27 -49.97 12.45
N ASP A 19 -1.44 -49.74 12.99
CA ASP A 19 -1.71 -48.67 13.99
C ASP A 19 -1.31 -49.04 15.43
N LYS A 20 -0.78 -50.21 15.68
CA LYS A 20 -0.49 -50.74 17.06
C LYS A 20 0.49 -49.89 17.89
N ASN A 21 1.23 -48.98 17.25
CA ASN A 21 2.20 -48.09 17.92
C ASN A 21 1.85 -46.60 17.76
N LEU A 22 0.63 -46.28 17.34
CA LEU A 22 0.19 -44.89 17.11
C LEU A 22 -0.88 -44.48 18.12
N THR A 23 -0.72 -43.31 18.72
CA THR A 23 -1.73 -42.71 19.62
C THR A 23 -2.60 -41.75 18.83
N THR A 24 -3.91 -41.75 19.13
CA THR A 24 -4.87 -40.89 18.42
C THR A 24 -5.04 -39.55 19.16
N PHE A 25 -4.87 -38.47 18.41
CA PHE A 25 -5.16 -37.14 18.83
C PHE A 25 -6.29 -36.54 17.96
N ILE A 26 -7.39 -36.12 18.59
CA ILE A 26 -8.63 -35.75 17.94
C ILE A 26 -8.80 -34.26 18.10
N THR A 27 -8.98 -33.53 17.00
CA THR A 27 -9.37 -32.13 17.08
C THR A 27 -10.85 -32.04 17.43
N GLY A 28 -11.20 -31.34 18.51
CA GLY A 28 -12.56 -31.26 19.03
C GLY A 28 -13.05 -29.81 19.15
N GLY A 29 -14.39 -29.64 19.01
CA GLY A 29 -15.07 -28.36 19.19
C GLY A 29 -15.39 -27.60 17.91
N GLU A 30 -16.41 -26.75 17.97
CA GLU A 30 -16.90 -25.94 16.84
C GLU A 30 -15.96 -24.77 16.46
N GLU A 31 -14.97 -24.50 17.29
CA GLU A 31 -14.06 -23.37 17.11
C GLU A 31 -12.62 -23.85 16.96
N ILE A 32 -11.94 -23.58 15.85
CA ILE A 32 -10.48 -23.58 15.66
C ILE A 32 -9.93 -24.60 14.67
N ARG A 33 -9.45 -24.07 13.53
CA ARG A 33 -8.93 -24.82 12.35
C ARG A 33 -7.99 -23.91 11.54
N THR A 34 -7.28 -24.41 10.55
CA THR A 34 -6.14 -23.74 9.90
C THR A 34 -6.48 -22.89 8.65
N SER A 35 -7.74 -22.87 8.19
CA SER A 35 -8.24 -21.92 7.19
C SER A 35 -9.50 -21.23 7.71
N LEU A 36 -9.49 -19.91 7.67
CA LEU A 36 -10.56 -19.06 8.19
C LEU A 36 -11.77 -19.04 7.23
N ASP A 37 -12.96 -19.27 7.77
CA ASP A 37 -14.21 -18.85 7.15
C ASP A 37 -14.59 -17.47 7.71
N TYR A 38 -14.52 -16.44 6.87
CA TYR A 38 -14.78 -15.06 7.28
C TYR A 38 -16.18 -14.84 7.85
N SER A 39 -17.18 -15.55 7.33
CA SER A 39 -18.58 -15.35 7.72
C SER A 39 -18.92 -15.91 9.12
N THR A 40 -18.22 -16.97 9.52
CA THR A 40 -18.45 -17.67 10.80
C THR A 40 -17.34 -17.45 11.82
N GLY A 41 -16.17 -16.97 11.38
CA GLY A 41 -14.95 -16.92 12.19
C GLY A 41 -14.31 -18.30 12.43
N ASN A 42 -14.86 -19.36 11.82
CA ASN A 42 -14.38 -20.72 12.00
C ASN A 42 -13.15 -20.98 11.13
N PHE A 43 -12.19 -21.73 11.65
CA PHE A 43 -11.05 -22.23 10.93
C PHE A 43 -11.24 -23.70 10.55
N PHE A 44 -10.64 -24.17 9.46
CA PHE A 44 -10.71 -25.55 8.97
C PHE A 44 -9.29 -26.11 8.78
N TRP A 45 -9.11 -27.40 9.05
CA TRP A 45 -7.90 -28.13 8.67
C TRP A 45 -7.85 -28.25 7.14
N GLU A 46 -6.70 -27.98 6.57
CA GLU A 46 -6.48 -28.11 5.12
C GLU A 46 -5.69 -29.37 4.80
N ALA A 47 -5.76 -29.81 3.54
CA ALA A 47 -5.00 -30.94 3.07
C ALA A 47 -3.50 -30.78 3.38
N GLY A 48 -2.90 -31.79 3.99
CA GLY A 48 -1.49 -31.80 4.34
C GLY A 48 -1.09 -31.06 5.62
N ASP A 49 -2.05 -30.66 6.46
CA ASP A 49 -1.75 -30.12 7.80
C ASP A 49 -1.29 -31.23 8.75
N TYR A 50 -0.12 -31.10 9.36
CA TYR A 50 0.45 -32.01 10.33
C TYR A 50 0.56 -31.33 11.70
N ILE A 51 0.40 -32.11 12.76
CA ILE A 51 0.68 -31.67 14.12
C ILE A 51 1.95 -32.32 14.67
N TYR A 52 2.50 -31.68 15.70
CA TYR A 52 3.60 -32.20 16.50
C TYR A 52 3.13 -32.33 17.95
N VAL A 53 3.43 -33.45 18.57
CA VAL A 53 3.07 -33.68 19.99
C VAL A 53 4.35 -34.10 20.74
N LYS A 54 4.57 -33.56 21.90
CA LYS A 54 5.71 -33.86 22.75
C LYS A 54 5.38 -35.11 23.59
N ASP A 55 6.13 -36.19 23.37
CA ASP A 55 5.90 -37.45 24.02
C ASP A 55 6.45 -37.56 25.47
N ASP A 56 6.29 -38.70 26.14
CA ASP A 56 6.74 -38.96 27.50
C ASP A 56 8.26 -38.78 27.67
N ASP A 57 9.04 -39.00 26.60
CA ASP A 57 10.49 -38.88 26.58
C ASP A 57 10.95 -37.43 26.24
N GLY A 58 9.99 -36.49 26.09
CA GLY A 58 10.24 -35.09 25.76
C GLY A 58 10.57 -34.84 24.29
N THR A 59 10.34 -35.84 23.42
CA THR A 59 10.62 -35.76 21.99
C THR A 59 9.39 -35.27 21.20
N TRP A 60 9.58 -34.35 20.28
CA TRP A 60 8.53 -33.91 19.38
C TRP A 60 8.27 -34.96 18.29
N GLN A 61 7.07 -35.51 18.28
CA GLN A 61 6.59 -36.49 17.33
C GLN A 61 5.66 -35.89 16.30
N LYS A 62 5.96 -36.00 15.01
CA LYS A 62 5.10 -35.58 13.93
C LYS A 62 3.99 -36.56 13.68
N SER A 63 2.74 -36.13 13.44
CA SER A 63 1.66 -37.04 13.03
C SER A 63 2.02 -37.80 11.74
N SER A 64 1.68 -39.07 11.69
CA SER A 64 1.95 -39.94 10.53
C SER A 64 0.95 -39.74 9.38
N ASN A 65 -0.19 -39.11 9.69
CA ASN A 65 -1.27 -38.80 8.75
C ASN A 65 -1.62 -37.32 8.79
N ALA A 66 -2.32 -36.86 7.77
CA ALA A 66 -2.84 -35.53 7.60
C ALA A 66 -4.19 -35.56 6.87
N PRO A 67 -5.03 -34.54 6.96
CA PRO A 67 -6.21 -34.42 6.11
C PRO A 67 -5.86 -34.49 4.62
N SER A 68 -6.72 -35.05 3.81
CA SER A 68 -6.59 -35.06 2.34
C SER A 68 -7.42 -33.97 1.66
N SER A 69 -8.31 -33.33 2.42
CA SER A 69 -9.16 -32.22 1.98
C SER A 69 -9.47 -31.29 3.16
N LYS A 70 -10.13 -30.18 2.92
CA LYS A 70 -10.61 -29.25 3.95
C LYS A 70 -11.65 -29.95 4.84
N VAL A 71 -11.39 -30.00 6.16
CA VAL A 71 -12.26 -30.67 7.14
C VAL A 71 -12.37 -29.88 8.45
N ALA A 72 -13.50 -30.02 9.09
CA ALA A 72 -13.78 -29.38 10.39
C ALA A 72 -13.07 -30.05 11.55
N SER A 73 -12.91 -31.37 11.54
CA SER A 73 -12.17 -32.13 12.54
C SER A 73 -11.38 -33.25 11.91
N PHE A 74 -10.31 -33.67 12.58
CA PHE A 74 -9.45 -34.74 12.08
C PHE A 74 -8.88 -35.61 13.21
N LYS A 75 -8.67 -36.87 12.94
CA LYS A 75 -8.02 -37.80 13.85
C LYS A 75 -6.57 -38.02 13.43
N TYR A 76 -5.67 -37.33 14.11
CA TYR A 76 -4.23 -37.47 13.90
C TYR A 76 -3.72 -38.73 14.56
N LYS A 77 -2.84 -39.47 13.90
CA LYS A 77 -2.13 -40.63 14.40
C LYS A 77 -0.68 -40.26 14.66
N VAL A 78 -0.25 -40.28 15.89
CA VAL A 78 1.07 -39.80 16.32
C VAL A 78 1.89 -40.95 16.87
N PRO A 79 3.11 -41.21 16.33
CA PRO A 79 4.05 -42.17 16.90
C PRO A 79 4.60 -41.63 18.22
N GLY A 80 5.18 -42.50 19.04
CA GLY A 80 5.78 -42.13 20.31
C GLY A 80 5.04 -42.72 21.52
N LYS A 81 5.50 -42.36 22.70
CA LYS A 81 4.99 -42.87 23.96
C LYS A 81 4.14 -41.86 24.67
N PHE A 82 2.85 -42.15 24.88
CA PHE A 82 1.86 -41.22 25.45
C PHE A 82 1.04 -41.97 26.54
N ILE A 83 1.71 -42.52 27.55
CA ILE A 83 1.09 -43.31 28.60
C ILE A 83 1.27 -42.72 30.00
N ALA A 84 2.28 -41.87 30.22
CA ALA A 84 2.65 -41.35 31.52
C ALA A 84 1.81 -40.16 31.98
N ASN A 85 1.23 -39.39 31.08
CA ASN A 85 0.55 -38.15 31.37
C ASN A 85 -0.92 -38.20 30.95
N SER A 86 -1.76 -37.40 31.61
CA SER A 86 -3.16 -37.16 31.23
C SER A 86 -3.30 -36.01 30.21
N SER A 87 -2.23 -35.30 29.91
CA SER A 87 -2.22 -34.22 28.91
C SER A 87 -0.85 -34.08 28.24
N TYR A 88 -0.85 -33.57 27.01
CA TYR A 88 0.35 -33.38 26.18
C TYR A 88 0.30 -32.07 25.41
N GLU A 89 1.47 -31.45 25.20
CA GLU A 89 1.63 -30.27 24.38
C GLU A 89 1.49 -30.63 22.90
N VAL A 90 0.63 -29.89 22.16
CA VAL A 90 0.40 -30.03 20.71
C VAL A 90 0.77 -28.73 20.02
N TYR A 91 1.58 -28.82 18.98
CA TYR A 91 1.93 -27.69 18.12
C TYR A 91 1.50 -27.94 16.69
N TYR A 92 0.93 -26.90 16.08
CA TYR A 92 0.79 -26.76 14.64
C TYR A 92 1.67 -25.58 14.20
N PRO A 93 2.84 -25.81 13.61
CA PRO A 93 3.77 -24.74 13.24
C PRO A 93 3.49 -24.12 11.85
N GLY A 94 2.33 -24.39 11.27
CA GLY A 94 2.01 -24.07 9.88
C GLY A 94 2.64 -25.05 8.89
N LYS A 95 2.30 -24.92 7.62
CA LYS A 95 2.83 -25.81 6.56
C LYS A 95 4.32 -25.60 6.29
N ASN A 96 4.85 -24.41 6.54
CA ASN A 96 6.26 -24.04 6.36
C ASN A 96 7.09 -24.22 7.64
N GLY A 97 6.47 -24.64 8.73
CA GLY A 97 7.14 -24.80 10.01
C GLY A 97 7.61 -26.23 10.28
N ASN A 98 8.37 -26.39 11.37
CA ASN A 98 8.86 -27.67 11.83
C ASN A 98 9.00 -27.66 13.35
N LYS A 99 8.30 -28.58 14.04
CA LYS A 99 8.25 -28.64 15.51
C LYS A 99 7.76 -27.29 16.10
N ASP A 100 8.65 -26.59 16.77
CA ASP A 100 8.42 -25.28 17.39
C ASP A 100 8.89 -24.11 16.51
N GLN A 101 9.34 -24.35 15.29
CA GLN A 101 9.79 -23.30 14.38
C GLN A 101 8.69 -22.94 13.40
N VAL A 102 8.26 -21.68 13.41
CA VAL A 102 7.23 -21.10 12.54
C VAL A 102 7.86 -20.07 11.64
N THR A 103 7.62 -20.17 10.35
CA THR A 103 8.06 -19.15 9.38
C THR A 103 6.86 -18.37 8.85
N ILE A 104 6.83 -17.07 9.14
CA ILE A 104 5.98 -16.09 8.45
C ILE A 104 6.83 -15.49 7.33
N PRO A 105 6.55 -15.86 6.05
CA PRO A 105 7.35 -15.39 4.93
C PRO A 105 7.06 -13.93 4.58
N ASP A 106 8.03 -13.24 4.02
CA ASP A 106 7.91 -11.89 3.47
C ASP A 106 7.14 -11.84 2.15
N ASN A 107 6.91 -12.99 1.51
CA ASN A 107 6.09 -13.16 0.33
C ASN A 107 4.98 -14.17 0.60
N GLN A 108 3.74 -13.71 0.49
CA GLN A 108 2.53 -14.53 0.60
C GLN A 108 1.76 -14.48 -0.72
N THR A 109 0.96 -15.50 -1.02
CA THR A 109 0.19 -15.55 -2.28
C THR A 109 -1.21 -16.08 -2.01
N GLN A 110 -2.20 -15.33 -2.47
CA GLN A 110 -3.61 -15.70 -2.50
C GLN A 110 -4.11 -15.59 -3.95
N THR A 111 -4.65 -16.67 -4.49
CA THR A 111 -5.01 -16.76 -5.91
C THR A 111 -6.46 -16.45 -6.23
N GLU A 112 -7.32 -16.37 -5.21
CA GLU A 112 -8.75 -16.09 -5.34
C GLU A 112 -9.22 -15.23 -4.17
N PRO A 113 -10.15 -14.28 -4.40
CA PRO A 113 -10.75 -13.50 -3.31
C PRO A 113 -11.41 -14.40 -2.27
N ASN A 114 -11.38 -13.98 -1.02
CA ASN A 114 -12.00 -14.68 0.11
C ASN A 114 -11.57 -16.15 0.27
N ASN A 115 -10.39 -16.52 -0.25
CA ASN A 115 -9.83 -17.86 -0.13
C ASN A 115 -8.65 -17.84 0.86
N THR A 116 -8.76 -18.60 1.94
CA THR A 116 -7.80 -18.63 3.04
C THR A 116 -6.90 -19.87 3.06
N ALA A 117 -6.93 -20.72 2.02
CA ALA A 117 -6.13 -21.95 1.96
C ALA A 117 -4.61 -21.73 2.08
N HIS A 118 -4.15 -20.50 1.74
CA HIS A 118 -2.73 -20.12 1.81
C HIS A 118 -2.24 -19.75 3.22
N ILE A 119 -3.12 -19.48 4.20
CA ILE A 119 -2.67 -18.94 5.51
C ILE A 119 -1.75 -19.93 6.25
N GLY A 120 -1.96 -21.23 6.13
CA GLY A 120 -1.06 -22.24 6.69
C GLY A 120 0.37 -22.18 6.12
N THR A 121 0.53 -21.88 4.82
CA THR A 121 1.84 -21.65 4.20
C THR A 121 2.37 -20.25 4.48
N SER A 122 1.51 -19.33 4.88
CA SER A 122 1.86 -17.96 5.26
C SER A 122 2.27 -17.81 6.72
N GLY A 123 2.31 -18.92 7.48
CA GLY A 123 2.81 -18.91 8.86
C GLY A 123 1.71 -18.85 9.92
N ASP A 124 0.45 -19.11 9.56
CA ASP A 124 -0.56 -19.38 10.58
C ASP A 124 -0.16 -20.62 11.36
N CYS A 125 -0.23 -20.55 12.69
CA CYS A 125 0.27 -21.55 13.60
C CYS A 125 -0.56 -21.56 14.89
N GLY A 126 -0.43 -22.65 15.67
CA GLY A 126 -1.17 -22.75 16.90
C GLY A 126 -0.57 -23.71 17.92
N THR A 127 -0.99 -23.54 19.16
CA THR A 127 -0.64 -24.41 20.28
C THR A 127 -1.89 -24.97 20.93
N ALA A 128 -1.77 -26.13 21.53
CA ALA A 128 -2.86 -26.71 22.32
C ALA A 128 -2.31 -27.60 23.43
N THR A 129 -3.16 -27.87 24.43
CA THR A 129 -2.97 -28.95 25.40
C THR A 129 -3.99 -30.03 25.09
N ALA A 130 -3.52 -31.17 24.60
CA ALA A 130 -4.38 -32.34 24.37
C ALA A 130 -4.65 -33.05 25.70
N THR A 131 -5.92 -33.34 26.00
CA THR A 131 -6.35 -34.00 27.23
C THR A 131 -6.89 -35.39 26.95
N LYS A 132 -6.55 -36.32 27.80
CA LYS A 132 -6.94 -37.72 27.69
C LYS A 132 -8.46 -37.91 27.77
N VAL A 133 -9.02 -38.64 26.83
CA VAL A 133 -10.43 -39.06 26.87
C VAL A 133 -10.57 -40.15 27.91
N ALA A 134 -11.63 -40.05 28.75
CA ALA A 134 -11.89 -41.05 29.79
C ALA A 134 -11.98 -42.47 29.22
N ASP A 135 -11.32 -43.41 29.89
CA ASP A 135 -11.29 -44.83 29.54
C ASP A 135 -10.76 -45.21 28.14
N LYS A 136 -10.09 -44.23 27.46
CA LYS A 136 -9.50 -44.43 26.13
C LYS A 136 -8.02 -44.01 26.08
N GLN A 137 -7.28 -44.59 25.14
CA GLN A 137 -5.93 -44.13 24.79
C GLN A 137 -6.02 -43.14 23.60
N GLU A 138 -6.89 -42.15 23.78
CA GLU A 138 -7.14 -41.05 22.83
C GLU A 138 -7.06 -39.74 23.56
N PHE A 139 -6.67 -38.69 22.87
CA PHE A 139 -6.56 -37.33 23.39
C PHE A 139 -7.36 -36.35 22.53
N THR A 140 -8.05 -35.41 23.15
CA THR A 140 -8.75 -34.31 22.43
C THR A 140 -8.06 -33.01 22.68
N PHE A 141 -8.04 -32.13 21.67
CA PHE A 141 -7.46 -30.79 21.78
C PHE A 141 -8.20 -29.76 20.93
N THR A 142 -8.08 -28.51 21.33
CA THR A 142 -8.52 -27.33 20.58
C THR A 142 -7.32 -26.43 20.39
N LEU A 143 -7.04 -26.07 19.12
CA LEU A 143 -5.88 -25.26 18.77
C LEU A 143 -6.12 -23.78 19.08
N ASP A 144 -5.20 -23.10 19.76
CA ASP A 144 -5.17 -21.66 19.96
C ASP A 144 -4.18 -21.04 18.96
N HIS A 145 -4.69 -20.28 17.97
CA HIS A 145 -3.86 -19.65 16.96
C HIS A 145 -2.93 -18.60 17.55
N GLN A 146 -1.71 -18.53 17.07
CA GLN A 146 -0.66 -17.69 17.63
C GLN A 146 -0.22 -16.57 16.69
N ALA A 147 -0.72 -16.54 15.44
CA ALA A 147 -0.53 -15.45 14.50
C ALA A 147 -1.70 -14.44 14.54
N ALA A 148 -1.52 -13.29 13.89
CA ALA A 148 -2.58 -12.33 13.57
C ALA A 148 -2.82 -12.31 12.07
N ILE A 149 -4.08 -12.07 11.66
CA ILE A 149 -4.47 -12.02 10.25
C ILE A 149 -5.02 -10.64 9.90
N LEU A 150 -4.46 -10.01 8.88
CA LEU A 150 -5.02 -8.79 8.27
C LEU A 150 -5.94 -9.20 7.11
N VAL A 151 -7.17 -8.68 7.12
CA VAL A 151 -8.17 -8.91 6.06
C VAL A 151 -8.36 -7.60 5.30
N PHE A 152 -7.76 -7.48 4.14
CA PHE A 152 -7.87 -6.29 3.32
C PHE A 152 -9.16 -6.29 2.52
N LEU A 153 -9.92 -5.21 2.66
CA LEU A 153 -11.22 -4.99 2.03
C LEU A 153 -11.22 -3.65 1.29
N PRO A 154 -10.41 -3.51 0.21
CA PRO A 154 -10.35 -2.26 -0.53
C PRO A 154 -11.60 -2.04 -1.38
N TYR A 155 -12.02 -0.78 -1.49
CA TYR A 155 -13.11 -0.35 -2.35
C TYR A 155 -12.86 1.07 -2.88
N SER A 156 -13.60 1.50 -3.91
CA SER A 156 -13.50 2.85 -4.44
C SER A 156 -14.83 3.35 -4.99
N ASN A 157 -15.07 4.65 -4.84
CA ASN A 157 -16.16 5.35 -5.53
C ASN A 157 -15.72 6.02 -6.83
N ASN A 158 -14.44 5.94 -7.18
CA ASN A 158 -13.90 6.50 -8.42
C ASN A 158 -14.09 5.51 -9.58
N GLU A 159 -14.73 5.97 -10.67
CA GLU A 159 -15.07 5.12 -11.81
C GLU A 159 -13.83 4.54 -12.54
N ILE A 160 -12.69 5.22 -12.52
CA ILE A 160 -11.44 4.71 -13.10
C ILE A 160 -10.91 3.56 -12.22
N LEU A 161 -10.86 3.76 -10.90
CA LEU A 161 -10.37 2.73 -9.98
C LEU A 161 -11.28 1.50 -9.93
N LYS A 162 -12.57 1.64 -10.18
CA LYS A 162 -13.52 0.50 -10.29
C LYS A 162 -13.23 -0.42 -11.48
N THR A 163 -12.51 0.05 -12.47
CA THR A 163 -12.08 -0.78 -13.62
C THR A 163 -10.70 -1.41 -13.42
N CYS A 164 -10.02 -1.07 -12.33
CA CYS A 164 -8.71 -1.59 -11.99
C CYS A 164 -8.76 -2.92 -11.25
N TYR A 165 -7.60 -3.56 -11.19
CA TYR A 165 -7.38 -4.81 -10.46
C TYR A 165 -6.33 -4.60 -9.35
N LEU A 166 -6.57 -5.20 -8.19
CA LEU A 166 -5.61 -5.29 -7.10
C LEU A 166 -4.61 -6.41 -7.41
N THR A 167 -3.37 -6.07 -7.72
CA THR A 167 -2.35 -7.06 -8.15
C THR A 167 -1.51 -7.58 -6.99
N LYS A 168 -1.33 -6.78 -5.96
CA LYS A 168 -0.66 -7.15 -4.71
C LYS A 168 -0.89 -6.10 -3.62
N ILE A 169 -0.65 -6.49 -2.38
CA ILE A 169 -0.66 -5.60 -1.21
C ILE A 169 0.70 -5.68 -0.55
N GLU A 170 1.36 -4.54 -0.37
CA GLU A 170 2.63 -4.41 0.32
C GLU A 170 2.40 -3.76 1.68
N VAL A 171 2.80 -4.44 2.75
CA VAL A 171 2.74 -3.92 4.12
C VAL A 171 4.15 -3.71 4.64
N ASN A 172 4.46 -2.48 5.04
CA ASN A 172 5.69 -2.12 5.73
C ASN A 172 5.37 -1.79 7.18
N ALA A 173 6.19 -2.25 8.12
CA ALA A 173 6.02 -2.04 9.55
C ALA A 173 7.24 -1.34 10.18
N ASP A 174 7.04 -0.75 11.36
CA ASP A 174 8.13 -0.17 12.16
C ASP A 174 8.98 -1.23 12.86
N ASP A 175 8.45 -2.43 13.08
CA ASP A 175 9.13 -3.57 13.69
C ASP A 175 8.94 -4.84 12.85
N ASP A 176 9.55 -5.98 13.25
CA ASP A 176 9.48 -7.23 12.51
C ASP A 176 8.07 -7.83 12.50
N ILE A 177 7.60 -8.18 11.32
CA ILE A 177 6.31 -8.85 11.06
C ILE A 177 6.47 -10.18 10.32
N ALA A 178 7.66 -10.44 9.76
CA ALA A 178 7.99 -11.62 8.96
C ALA A 178 9.39 -12.15 9.31
N ALA A 179 9.46 -13.38 9.79
CA ALA A 179 10.70 -14.10 10.09
C ALA A 179 10.40 -15.57 10.43
N THR A 180 11.43 -16.31 10.80
CA THR A 180 11.27 -17.58 11.53
C THR A 180 11.29 -17.31 13.02
N TYR A 181 10.22 -17.71 13.70
CA TYR A 181 9.98 -17.54 15.14
C TYR A 181 9.94 -18.88 15.85
N THR A 182 10.16 -18.85 17.17
CA THR A 182 9.96 -20.01 18.01
C THR A 182 8.55 -19.98 18.61
N LEU A 183 7.78 -21.05 18.42
CA LEU A 183 6.45 -21.25 18.96
C LEU A 183 6.56 -21.83 20.38
N THR A 184 5.89 -21.23 21.34
CA THR A 184 5.85 -21.67 22.73
C THR A 184 4.42 -21.73 23.25
N GLN A 185 4.13 -22.68 24.13
CA GLN A 185 2.81 -22.85 24.73
C GLN A 185 2.38 -21.62 25.55
N SER A 186 3.31 -21.01 26.27
CA SER A 186 2.99 -19.94 27.23
C SER A 186 2.89 -18.55 26.61
N THR A 187 3.71 -18.25 25.59
CA THR A 187 3.86 -16.88 25.05
C THR A 187 3.59 -16.76 23.57
N GLY A 188 3.30 -17.87 22.89
CA GLY A 188 3.07 -17.89 21.46
C GLY A 188 4.36 -17.73 20.66
N LEU A 189 4.35 -16.89 19.63
CA LEU A 189 5.51 -16.61 18.78
C LEU A 189 6.53 -15.73 19.51
N THR A 190 7.73 -16.26 19.69
CA THR A 190 8.86 -15.59 20.35
C THR A 190 10.06 -15.45 19.42
N GLY A 191 10.95 -14.55 19.77
CA GLY A 191 12.12 -14.22 18.95
C GLY A 191 11.93 -12.91 18.20
N THR A 192 13.05 -12.41 17.67
CA THR A 192 13.11 -11.18 16.87
C THR A 192 13.59 -11.50 15.48
N GLY A 193 12.91 -10.95 14.48
CA GLY A 193 13.31 -11.02 13.10
C GLY A 193 13.79 -9.67 12.56
N THR A 194 14.10 -9.63 11.28
CA THR A 194 14.48 -8.40 10.57
C THR A 194 13.50 -8.03 9.47
N GLY A 195 12.53 -8.91 9.18
CA GLY A 195 11.55 -8.72 8.10
C GLY A 195 10.46 -7.72 8.50
N LYS A 196 10.58 -6.50 8.01
CA LYS A 196 9.63 -5.40 8.26
C LYS A 196 8.65 -5.19 7.11
N GLN A 197 8.68 -6.02 6.10
CA GLN A 197 7.81 -5.95 4.93
C GLN A 197 7.23 -7.32 4.62
N ILE A 198 5.95 -7.34 4.24
CA ILE A 198 5.29 -8.50 3.63
C ILE A 198 4.61 -8.02 2.35
N VAL A 199 4.75 -8.81 1.29
CA VAL A 199 4.03 -8.65 0.02
C VAL A 199 3.06 -9.80 -0.14
N LEU A 200 1.77 -9.50 -0.24
CA LEU A 200 0.72 -10.46 -0.60
C LEU A 200 0.40 -10.31 -2.08
N ASN A 201 0.73 -11.31 -2.88
CA ASN A 201 0.36 -11.37 -4.29
C ASN A 201 -1.09 -11.85 -4.44
N THR A 202 -1.87 -11.14 -5.27
CA THR A 202 -3.30 -11.40 -5.48
C THR A 202 -3.61 -11.80 -6.93
N LYS A 203 -2.60 -12.21 -7.69
CA LYS A 203 -2.78 -12.77 -9.03
C LYS A 203 -2.94 -14.28 -8.96
N GLY A 204 -3.99 -14.76 -9.60
CA GLY A 204 -4.30 -16.20 -9.71
C GLY A 204 -4.33 -16.68 -11.16
N SER A 205 -5.36 -17.39 -11.52
CA SER A 205 -5.63 -17.88 -12.87
C SER A 205 -7.08 -17.57 -13.28
N GLY A 206 -7.41 -17.74 -14.55
CA GLY A 206 -8.75 -17.47 -15.07
C GLY A 206 -9.17 -16.02 -14.82
N ASP A 207 -10.28 -15.83 -14.13
CA ASP A 207 -10.86 -14.50 -13.83
C ASP A 207 -9.98 -13.62 -12.95
N TYR A 208 -9.00 -14.20 -12.27
CA TYR A 208 -8.09 -13.49 -11.37
C TYR A 208 -6.65 -13.39 -11.89
N ALA A 209 -6.43 -13.66 -13.17
CA ALA A 209 -5.09 -13.57 -13.78
C ALA A 209 -4.47 -12.18 -13.71
N GLU A 210 -5.29 -11.14 -13.74
CA GLU A 210 -4.86 -9.74 -13.62
C GLU A 210 -4.87 -9.20 -12.17
N GLY A 211 -5.36 -10.00 -11.22
CA GLY A 211 -5.53 -9.64 -9.81
C GLY A 211 -7.00 -9.65 -9.37
N PHE A 212 -7.27 -9.19 -8.15
CA PHE A 212 -8.63 -9.14 -7.64
C PHE A 212 -9.36 -7.86 -8.12
N PRO A 213 -10.65 -7.93 -8.53
CA PRO A 213 -11.37 -6.78 -9.03
C PRO A 213 -11.61 -5.73 -7.94
N LEU A 214 -11.58 -4.44 -8.31
CA LEU A 214 -11.87 -3.30 -7.42
C LEU A 214 -13.25 -2.67 -7.68
N ASN A 215 -14.18 -3.43 -8.26
CA ASN A 215 -15.45 -2.95 -8.78
C ASN A 215 -16.55 -2.75 -7.72
N THR A 216 -16.19 -2.55 -6.45
CA THR A 216 -17.13 -2.30 -5.35
C THR A 216 -17.02 -0.88 -4.80
N SER A 217 -18.16 -0.31 -4.39
CA SER A 217 -18.25 1.01 -3.73
C SER A 217 -18.24 0.92 -2.20
N SER A 218 -18.16 -0.28 -1.65
CA SER A 218 -18.05 -0.56 -0.22
C SER A 218 -17.26 -1.84 -0.01
N ALA A 219 -16.78 -2.05 1.21
CA ALA A 219 -16.07 -3.27 1.59
C ALA A 219 -16.88 -4.52 1.26
N ASN A 220 -16.28 -5.48 0.54
CA ASN A 220 -16.92 -6.72 0.13
C ASN A 220 -15.88 -7.84 0.05
N VAL A 221 -15.90 -8.72 1.06
CA VAL A 221 -14.93 -9.81 1.16
C VAL A 221 -14.98 -10.78 -0.01
N ALA A 222 -16.19 -11.05 -0.55
CA ALA A 222 -16.36 -11.98 -1.66
C ALA A 222 -15.76 -11.47 -2.97
N THR A 223 -15.67 -10.14 -3.15
CA THR A 223 -15.16 -9.54 -4.38
C THR A 223 -13.64 -9.48 -4.39
N ASN A 224 -13.02 -9.06 -3.28
CA ASN A 224 -11.57 -8.81 -3.24
C ASN A 224 -10.94 -9.02 -1.86
N GLY A 225 -11.60 -9.73 -0.95
CA GLY A 225 -11.06 -10.03 0.37
C GLY A 225 -9.71 -10.73 0.29
N ALA A 226 -8.67 -10.09 0.81
CA ALA A 226 -7.29 -10.57 0.77
C ALA A 226 -6.72 -10.71 2.18
N TYR A 227 -6.05 -11.85 2.46
CA TYR A 227 -5.62 -12.25 3.79
C TYR A 227 -4.10 -12.29 3.90
N MET A 228 -3.55 -11.64 4.91
CA MET A 228 -2.11 -11.64 5.19
C MET A 228 -1.85 -12.06 6.64
N VAL A 229 -0.97 -13.01 6.83
CA VAL A 229 -0.51 -13.43 8.16
C VAL A 229 0.66 -12.56 8.60
N ILE A 230 0.61 -12.05 9.83
CA ILE A 230 1.67 -11.25 10.44
C ILE A 230 2.00 -11.77 11.85
N LYS A 231 3.21 -11.45 12.33
CA LYS A 231 3.53 -11.61 13.76
C LYS A 231 2.66 -10.68 14.59
N PRO A 232 2.00 -11.17 15.66
CA PRO A 232 1.27 -10.32 16.59
C PRO A 232 2.19 -9.34 17.30
N GLY A 233 1.65 -8.21 17.71
CA GLY A 233 2.39 -7.19 18.43
C GLY A 233 1.84 -5.79 18.19
N LYS A 234 2.50 -4.78 18.78
CA LYS A 234 2.19 -3.38 18.53
C LYS A 234 3.00 -2.91 17.33
N HIS A 235 2.33 -2.59 16.23
CA HIS A 235 2.96 -2.15 14.99
C HIS A 235 2.33 -0.85 14.48
N LYS A 236 3.14 -0.01 13.84
CA LYS A 236 2.68 0.98 12.86
C LYS A 236 2.82 0.36 11.49
N LEU A 237 1.78 0.48 10.67
CA LEU A 237 1.80 -0.10 9.33
C LEU A 237 1.68 1.00 8.26
N LYS A 238 2.38 0.82 7.16
CA LYS A 238 2.19 1.53 5.90
C LYS A 238 1.80 0.52 4.84
N VAL A 239 0.59 0.65 4.30
CA VAL A 239 0.02 -0.26 3.31
C VAL A 239 0.08 0.39 1.95
N ARG A 240 0.63 -0.31 0.96
CA ARG A 240 0.62 0.09 -0.45
C ARG A 240 -0.23 -0.91 -1.23
N TYR A 241 -1.39 -0.46 -1.71
CA TYR A 241 -2.27 -1.22 -2.58
C TYR A 241 -1.81 -1.04 -4.02
N TRP A 242 -1.33 -2.09 -4.67
CA TRP A 242 -0.93 -2.07 -6.07
C TRP A 242 -2.15 -2.28 -6.95
N VAL A 243 -2.46 -1.28 -7.76
CA VAL A 243 -3.61 -1.26 -8.66
C VAL A 243 -3.15 -1.21 -10.10
N LYS A 244 -3.84 -1.94 -10.98
CA LYS A 244 -3.53 -2.00 -12.42
C LYS A 244 -4.76 -1.63 -13.23
N ASP A 245 -4.62 -0.64 -14.09
CA ASP A 245 -5.59 -0.29 -15.12
C ASP A 245 -5.22 -1.01 -16.42
N LEU A 246 -6.10 -1.86 -16.94
CA LEU A 246 -5.85 -2.60 -18.17
C LEU A 246 -6.00 -1.73 -19.44
N VAL A 247 -6.70 -0.61 -19.34
CA VAL A 247 -6.93 0.29 -20.49
C VAL A 247 -5.68 1.11 -20.78
N SER A 248 -5.13 1.76 -19.77
CA SER A 248 -3.91 2.56 -19.89
C SER A 248 -2.62 1.75 -19.75
N GLY A 249 -2.70 0.55 -19.15
CA GLY A 249 -1.55 -0.26 -18.77
C GLY A 249 -0.80 0.27 -17.53
N VAL A 250 -1.29 1.31 -16.88
CA VAL A 250 -0.69 1.87 -15.67
C VAL A 250 -0.86 0.89 -14.52
N GLU A 251 0.25 0.52 -13.89
CA GLU A 251 0.28 -0.21 -12.62
C GLU A 251 1.08 0.60 -11.61
N GLY A 252 0.50 0.81 -10.41
CA GLY A 252 1.15 1.58 -9.36
C GLY A 252 0.42 1.46 -8.02
N THR A 253 0.78 2.30 -7.06
CA THR A 253 0.38 2.17 -5.66
C THR A 253 -0.55 3.27 -5.20
N ILE A 254 -1.44 2.91 -4.27
CA ILE A 254 -2.16 3.84 -3.41
C ILE A 254 -1.68 3.58 -1.98
N THR A 255 -1.00 4.56 -1.39
CA THR A 255 -0.35 4.41 -0.09
C THR A 255 -1.25 4.90 1.04
N ARG A 256 -1.34 4.11 2.13
CA ARG A 256 -2.02 4.46 3.38
C ARG A 256 -1.08 4.24 4.56
N ALA A 257 -0.89 5.28 5.38
CA ALA A 257 -0.17 5.18 6.65
C ALA A 257 -1.17 4.99 7.79
N LEU A 258 -0.95 3.96 8.62
CA LEU A 258 -1.80 3.63 9.74
C LEU A 258 -1.08 3.97 11.05
N GLY A 259 -1.84 4.41 12.04
CA GLY A 259 -1.33 4.66 13.39
C GLY A 259 -0.85 3.37 14.09
N ALA A 260 -0.17 3.53 15.23
CA ALA A 260 0.22 2.38 16.03
C ALA A 260 -1.01 1.65 16.58
N PHE A 261 -1.05 0.34 16.37
CA PHE A 261 -2.12 -0.53 16.84
C PHE A 261 -1.54 -1.85 17.36
N THR A 262 -2.22 -2.49 18.32
CA THR A 262 -1.82 -3.79 18.85
C THR A 262 -2.63 -4.90 18.18
N TYR A 263 -1.97 -5.67 17.33
CA TYR A 263 -2.53 -6.83 16.65
C TYR A 263 -2.38 -8.05 17.56
N GLN A 264 -3.49 -8.56 18.05
CA GLN A 264 -3.52 -9.69 18.97
C GLN A 264 -3.39 -11.02 18.20
N LYS A 265 -2.81 -12.03 18.86
CA LYS A 265 -2.86 -13.42 18.36
C LYS A 265 -4.32 -13.91 18.31
N ASN A 266 -4.56 -14.93 17.53
CA ASN A 266 -5.88 -15.56 17.36
C ASN A 266 -6.99 -14.56 16.97
N THR A 267 -6.63 -13.54 16.18
CA THR A 267 -7.54 -12.47 15.81
C THR A 267 -7.32 -12.07 14.35
N TYR A 268 -8.42 -11.86 13.61
CA TYR A 268 -8.36 -11.21 12.31
C TYR A 268 -8.86 -9.76 12.41
N TYR A 269 -8.31 -8.90 11.57
CA TYR A 269 -8.56 -7.45 11.57
C TYR A 269 -8.99 -6.98 10.19
N ASP A 270 -10.18 -6.41 10.11
CA ASP A 270 -10.69 -5.82 8.87
C ASP A 270 -9.93 -4.54 8.56
N MET A 271 -9.17 -4.59 7.48
CA MET A 271 -8.41 -3.48 6.93
C MET A 271 -9.23 -2.84 5.80
N THR A 272 -10.40 -2.30 6.16
CA THR A 272 -11.28 -1.60 5.22
C THR A 272 -10.62 -0.31 4.75
N ALA A 273 -10.49 -0.14 3.44
CA ALA A 273 -9.86 1.02 2.84
C ALA A 273 -10.64 1.55 1.64
N SER A 274 -11.07 2.81 1.72
CA SER A 274 -11.43 3.57 0.52
C SER A 274 -10.16 3.88 -0.26
N LEU A 275 -10.04 3.31 -1.45
CA LEU A 275 -8.93 3.57 -2.36
C LEU A 275 -9.20 4.86 -3.13
N ASP A 276 -9.17 5.99 -2.41
CA ASP A 276 -9.22 7.29 -3.05
C ASP A 276 -7.79 7.66 -3.45
N ALA A 277 -7.48 7.51 -4.74
CA ALA A 277 -6.26 8.04 -5.30
C ALA A 277 -6.28 9.57 -5.22
N HIS A 278 -5.10 10.19 -5.20
CA HIS A 278 -5.01 11.64 -5.33
C HIS A 278 -5.66 12.08 -6.64
N ILE A 279 -6.70 12.93 -6.56
CA ILE A 279 -7.38 13.50 -7.72
C ILE A 279 -6.93 14.94 -7.88
N TYR A 280 -6.37 15.26 -9.05
CA TYR A 280 -5.95 16.60 -9.40
C TYR A 280 -6.79 17.11 -10.57
N ASP A 281 -7.25 18.37 -10.47
CA ASP A 281 -7.95 18.98 -11.57
C ASP A 281 -7.04 19.16 -12.80
N GLY A 282 -7.63 19.24 -13.97
CA GLY A 282 -6.94 19.57 -15.21
C GLY A 282 -6.84 21.09 -15.48
N ASP A 283 -7.43 21.91 -14.63
CA ASP A 283 -7.66 23.34 -14.88
C ASP A 283 -6.63 24.25 -14.21
N SER A 284 -5.85 23.75 -13.25
CA SER A 284 -4.85 24.54 -12.52
C SER A 284 -3.51 24.72 -13.24
N TYR A 285 -3.50 24.70 -14.56
CA TYR A 285 -2.35 25.13 -15.38
C TYR A 285 -2.53 26.59 -15.80
N TYR A 286 -1.53 27.41 -15.52
CA TYR A 286 -1.56 28.85 -15.85
C TYR A 286 -0.25 29.29 -16.51
N MET A 287 -0.31 30.24 -17.41
CA MET A 287 0.79 31.14 -17.62
C MET A 287 1.00 31.93 -16.34
N TRP A 288 2.25 32.33 -16.02
CA TRP A 288 2.54 32.88 -14.70
C TRP A 288 1.64 34.07 -14.34
N ASP A 289 0.97 33.99 -13.20
CA ASP A 289 0.09 34.98 -12.61
C ASP A 289 -1.03 35.51 -13.55
N ALA A 290 -1.41 34.70 -14.55
CA ALA A 290 -2.50 35.01 -15.46
C ALA A 290 -3.86 35.10 -14.70
N LYS A 291 -4.81 35.86 -15.23
CA LYS A 291 -6.15 35.99 -14.62
C LYS A 291 -7.01 34.77 -14.78
N LYS A 292 -6.75 33.99 -15.84
CA LYS A 292 -7.48 32.78 -16.20
C LYS A 292 -6.51 31.64 -16.48
N GLN A 293 -7.00 30.41 -16.27
CA GLN A 293 -6.22 29.21 -16.51
C GLN A 293 -5.89 29.01 -18.00
N TYR A 294 -4.88 28.22 -18.29
CA TYR A 294 -4.27 28.09 -19.62
C TYR A 294 -5.29 27.65 -20.71
N TRP A 295 -6.27 26.84 -20.32
CA TRP A 295 -7.29 26.27 -21.19
C TRP A 295 -8.70 26.86 -20.95
N GLU A 296 -8.83 28.00 -20.30
CA GLU A 296 -10.15 28.65 -20.09
C GLU A 296 -10.93 28.71 -21.38
N GLY A 297 -12.13 28.16 -21.36
CA GLY A 297 -13.00 28.04 -22.53
C GLY A 297 -12.77 26.78 -23.39
N TRP A 298 -11.65 26.07 -23.20
CA TRP A 298 -11.25 24.90 -23.98
C TRP A 298 -10.87 23.71 -23.08
N GLU A 299 -11.40 23.67 -21.88
CA GLU A 299 -11.11 22.67 -20.87
C GLU A 299 -11.44 21.25 -21.38
N TRP A 300 -10.66 20.29 -20.97
CA TRP A 300 -10.82 18.86 -21.32
C TRP A 300 -12.24 18.32 -21.05
N SER A 301 -12.89 18.80 -19.99
CA SER A 301 -14.24 18.39 -19.59
C SER A 301 -15.33 18.81 -20.56
N LYS A 302 -15.05 19.76 -21.46
CA LYS A 302 -15.98 20.23 -22.51
C LYS A 302 -16.03 19.32 -23.73
N ASN A 303 -15.11 18.36 -23.85
CA ASN A 303 -15.00 17.43 -24.98
C ASN A 303 -15.02 18.13 -26.36
N LEU A 304 -14.33 19.26 -26.46
CA LEU A 304 -14.26 20.03 -27.72
C LEU A 304 -13.23 19.44 -28.67
N ALA A 305 -13.52 19.47 -29.97
CA ALA A 305 -12.50 19.26 -30.99
C ALA A 305 -11.39 20.31 -30.80
N GLU A 306 -10.13 19.92 -30.82
CA GLU A 306 -8.99 20.79 -30.52
C GLU A 306 -9.05 21.47 -29.12
N GLY A 307 -9.70 20.83 -28.15
CA GLY A 307 -9.66 21.21 -26.75
C GLY A 307 -8.31 20.91 -26.07
N GLN A 308 -8.29 21.00 -24.76
CA GLN A 308 -7.12 20.71 -23.92
C GLN A 308 -6.62 19.27 -24.13
N PRO A 309 -5.34 19.04 -24.56
CA PRO A 309 -4.75 17.73 -24.57
C PRO A 309 -4.65 17.13 -23.16
N THR A 310 -5.03 15.86 -22.98
CA THR A 310 -5.03 15.15 -21.70
C THR A 310 -3.91 14.12 -21.57
N LEU A 311 -3.27 13.76 -22.70
CA LEU A 311 -2.14 12.84 -22.76
C LEU A 311 -1.01 13.45 -23.59
N ALA A 312 0.23 13.16 -23.25
CA ALA A 312 1.40 13.64 -23.99
C ALA A 312 1.46 13.14 -25.46
N SER A 313 0.77 12.02 -25.77
CA SER A 313 0.66 11.47 -27.13
C SER A 313 -0.33 12.22 -28.02
N GLN A 314 -1.19 13.06 -27.46
CA GLN A 314 -2.16 13.84 -28.23
C GLN A 314 -1.50 14.99 -28.96
N PRO A 315 -2.02 15.39 -30.14
CA PRO A 315 -1.53 16.54 -30.88
C PRO A 315 -1.72 17.84 -30.09
N ALA A 316 -0.89 18.83 -30.37
CA ALA A 316 -1.04 20.16 -29.80
C ALA A 316 -2.34 20.79 -30.26
N SER A 317 -3.07 21.42 -29.34
CA SER A 317 -4.21 22.27 -29.67
C SER A 317 -3.75 23.70 -29.99
N GLY A 318 -4.35 24.31 -31.00
CA GLY A 318 -4.11 25.72 -31.36
C GLY A 318 -4.78 26.74 -30.45
N ASN A 319 -5.63 26.31 -29.52
CA ASN A 319 -6.55 27.13 -28.73
C ASN A 319 -5.97 27.67 -27.41
N TYR A 320 -4.67 27.76 -27.28
CA TYR A 320 -4.00 28.43 -26.15
C TYR A 320 -3.78 29.95 -26.44
N ALA A 321 -3.53 30.74 -25.39
CA ALA A 321 -3.25 32.16 -25.53
C ALA A 321 -1.94 32.42 -26.28
N LYS A 322 -1.97 33.33 -27.28
CA LYS A 322 -0.82 33.68 -28.14
C LYS A 322 -0.45 35.16 -28.07
N VAL A 323 -1.30 36.00 -27.48
CA VAL A 323 -1.13 37.45 -27.43
C VAL A 323 -1.54 37.99 -26.06
N GLN A 324 -0.93 39.12 -25.66
CA GLN A 324 -1.13 39.71 -24.34
C GLN A 324 -2.55 40.28 -24.10
N THR A 325 -3.37 40.40 -25.11
CA THR A 325 -4.79 40.80 -24.97
C THR A 325 -5.68 39.66 -24.52
N ASP A 326 -5.20 38.43 -24.57
CA ASP A 326 -5.92 37.28 -24.05
C ASP A 326 -5.90 37.27 -22.51
N VAL A 327 -7.03 37.03 -21.87
CA VAL A 327 -7.15 37.01 -20.40
C VAL A 327 -6.34 35.89 -19.74
N ARG A 328 -5.94 34.85 -20.52
CA ARG A 328 -5.10 33.74 -20.11
C ARG A 328 -3.60 34.00 -20.24
N TRP A 329 -3.24 35.21 -20.80
CA TRP A 329 -1.85 35.59 -20.95
C TRP A 329 -1.22 35.96 -19.60
N TYR A 330 0.07 35.70 -19.44
CA TYR A 330 0.80 36.01 -18.21
C TYR A 330 0.81 37.53 -17.89
N GLN A 331 1.02 37.82 -16.62
CA GLN A 331 1.14 39.22 -16.18
C GLN A 331 2.46 39.86 -16.69
N THR A 332 2.34 41.02 -17.32
CA THR A 332 3.44 41.85 -17.84
C THR A 332 3.67 43.07 -16.95
N GLY A 333 4.77 43.78 -17.17
CA GLY A 333 5.04 45.08 -16.49
C GLY A 333 5.39 44.92 -15.01
N ARG A 334 5.87 43.77 -14.57
CA ARG A 334 6.25 43.50 -13.18
C ARG A 334 7.74 43.64 -12.98
N SER A 335 8.15 44.56 -12.07
CA SER A 335 9.55 44.63 -11.63
C SER A 335 9.94 43.44 -10.76
N ALA A 336 11.22 43.13 -10.67
CA ALA A 336 11.76 42.01 -9.89
C ALA A 336 11.34 42.02 -8.41
N THR A 337 10.97 43.16 -7.84
CA THR A 337 10.54 43.33 -6.45
C THR A 337 9.04 43.09 -6.22
N MET A 338 8.25 42.94 -7.29
CA MET A 338 6.80 42.78 -7.19
C MET A 338 6.41 41.31 -6.99
N LYS A 339 5.49 41.03 -6.08
CA LYS A 339 4.86 39.75 -5.89
C LYS A 339 3.78 39.50 -6.93
N ALA A 340 3.49 38.21 -7.21
CA ALA A 340 2.27 37.82 -7.89
C ALA A 340 1.04 38.35 -7.15
N ASN A 341 -0.02 38.72 -7.87
CA ASN A 341 -1.25 39.26 -7.29
C ASN A 341 -2.53 38.67 -7.89
N SER A 342 -2.42 37.68 -8.73
CA SER A 342 -3.53 36.94 -9.36
C SER A 342 -3.45 35.45 -9.03
N SER A 343 -3.34 34.61 -10.03
CA SER A 343 -3.35 33.15 -9.83
C SER A 343 -2.18 32.60 -9.00
N CYS A 344 -1.03 33.28 -9.05
CA CYS A 344 0.17 32.83 -8.33
C CYS A 344 0.38 33.49 -6.95
N LYS A 345 -0.56 34.34 -6.48
CA LYS A 345 -0.36 35.19 -5.28
C LYS A 345 -0.14 34.38 -3.97
N ASP A 346 -0.79 33.25 -3.83
CA ASP A 346 -0.78 32.41 -2.62
C ASP A 346 0.17 31.22 -2.72
N LEU A 347 0.96 31.14 -3.81
CA LEU A 347 1.94 30.08 -4.01
C LEU A 347 3.18 30.30 -3.12
N PRO A 348 3.96 29.22 -2.87
CA PRO A 348 5.25 29.35 -2.22
C PRO A 348 6.14 30.38 -2.93
N THR A 349 6.85 31.18 -2.13
CA THR A 349 7.93 32.06 -2.66
C THR A 349 9.09 31.19 -3.17
N VAL A 350 9.98 31.77 -3.98
CA VAL A 350 11.21 31.09 -4.38
C VAL A 350 12.03 30.63 -3.17
N ASN A 351 12.08 31.41 -2.10
CA ASN A 351 12.82 31.05 -0.89
C ASN A 351 12.21 29.79 -0.24
N GLU A 352 10.89 29.72 -0.13
CA GLU A 352 10.19 28.53 0.39
C GLU A 352 10.42 27.31 -0.51
N MET A 353 10.40 27.46 -1.84
CA MET A 353 10.72 26.37 -2.76
C MET A 353 12.14 25.84 -2.56
N VAL A 354 13.12 26.71 -2.31
CA VAL A 354 14.49 26.31 -1.97
C VAL A 354 14.54 25.52 -0.66
N TRP A 355 13.75 25.88 0.35
CA TRP A 355 13.63 25.09 1.57
C TRP A 355 13.08 23.68 1.31
N TYR A 356 11.98 23.56 0.58
CA TYR A 356 11.42 22.27 0.21
C TYR A 356 12.41 21.41 -0.60
N ALA A 357 13.08 22.01 -1.58
CA ALA A 357 14.03 21.31 -2.44
C ALA A 357 15.29 20.84 -1.69
N SER A 358 15.88 21.70 -0.84
CA SER A 358 17.18 21.47 -0.20
C SER A 358 17.10 20.81 1.18
N LYS A 359 15.99 21.04 1.93
CA LYS A 359 15.80 20.59 3.32
C LYS A 359 14.52 19.78 3.50
N GLY A 360 13.66 19.72 2.49
CA GLY A 360 12.43 18.94 2.50
C GLY A 360 12.63 17.44 2.26
N ASP A 361 13.88 16.97 2.21
CA ASP A 361 14.21 15.55 2.06
C ASP A 361 13.46 14.89 0.91
N PRO A 362 13.67 15.34 -0.35
CA PRO A 362 12.90 14.91 -1.50
C PRO A 362 13.06 13.41 -1.78
N ARG A 363 11.92 12.71 -1.92
CA ARG A 363 11.83 11.26 -2.14
C ARG A 363 10.96 10.99 -3.36
N TRP A 364 11.54 10.45 -4.43
CA TRP A 364 10.79 10.09 -5.62
C TRP A 364 10.02 8.79 -5.43
N ASP A 365 8.71 8.83 -5.71
CA ASP A 365 7.85 7.66 -5.81
C ASP A 365 7.33 7.52 -7.24
N GLY A 366 7.96 6.65 -8.02
CA GLY A 366 7.56 6.38 -9.40
C GLY A 366 6.32 5.50 -9.52
N ASP A 367 5.83 4.96 -8.41
CA ASP A 367 4.71 4.02 -8.39
C ASP A 367 3.43 4.61 -7.79
N GLU A 368 3.50 5.68 -6.98
CA GLU A 368 2.28 6.29 -6.43
C GLU A 368 1.39 6.85 -7.53
N VAL A 369 0.14 6.36 -7.58
CA VAL A 369 -0.82 6.74 -8.62
C VAL A 369 -1.63 7.98 -8.24
N TRP A 370 -2.03 8.71 -9.25
CA TRP A 370 -2.93 9.85 -9.15
C TRP A 370 -3.82 9.92 -10.39
N ILE A 371 -4.92 10.63 -10.28
CA ILE A 371 -5.93 10.77 -11.34
C ILE A 371 -6.01 12.23 -11.77
N SER A 372 -5.99 12.48 -13.07
CA SER A 372 -6.29 13.79 -13.64
C SER A 372 -6.87 13.63 -15.05
N MET A 373 -7.76 14.54 -15.42
CA MET A 373 -8.32 14.63 -16.77
C MET A 373 -8.87 13.29 -17.33
N GLY A 374 -9.48 12.49 -16.45
CA GLY A 374 -10.07 11.20 -16.82
C GLY A 374 -9.08 10.03 -16.99
N HIS A 375 -7.81 10.20 -16.62
CA HIS A 375 -6.77 9.19 -16.76
C HIS A 375 -6.10 8.86 -15.43
N LEU A 376 -5.71 7.59 -15.27
CA LEU A 376 -4.80 7.15 -14.22
C LEU A 376 -3.37 7.41 -14.64
N HIS A 377 -2.61 8.02 -13.75
CA HIS A 377 -1.21 8.40 -13.90
C HIS A 377 -0.40 7.87 -12.72
N LYS A 378 0.93 7.95 -12.80
CA LYS A 378 1.81 7.64 -11.68
C LYS A 378 3.07 8.50 -11.66
N GLY A 379 3.74 8.49 -10.52
CA GLY A 379 5.00 9.19 -10.33
C GLY A 379 4.84 10.59 -9.74
N GLY A 380 5.74 10.90 -8.82
CA GLY A 380 5.79 12.20 -8.13
C GLY A 380 6.78 12.18 -6.97
N MET A 381 6.72 13.23 -6.18
CA MET A 381 7.69 13.54 -5.16
C MET A 381 7.04 13.67 -3.79
N TRP A 382 7.57 12.94 -2.82
CA TRP A 382 7.31 13.18 -1.40
C TRP A 382 8.29 14.24 -0.88
N LEU A 383 7.77 15.30 -0.27
CA LEU A 383 8.53 16.38 0.37
C LEU A 383 8.06 16.56 1.81
N LYS A 384 8.97 16.83 2.73
CA LYS A 384 8.59 17.17 4.11
C LYS A 384 7.72 18.41 4.14
N LYS A 385 6.67 18.35 4.95
CA LYS A 385 5.84 19.52 5.29
C LYS A 385 6.71 20.60 5.98
N LYS A 386 6.41 21.86 5.76
CA LYS A 386 7.17 22.97 6.36
C LYS A 386 7.33 22.86 7.87
N ALA A 387 6.29 22.35 8.56
CA ALA A 387 6.33 22.13 10.01
C ALA A 387 7.41 21.11 10.44
N ASN A 388 7.85 20.25 9.51
CA ASN A 388 8.85 19.21 9.74
C ASN A 388 10.23 19.58 9.13
N ILE A 389 10.40 20.80 8.62
CA ILE A 389 11.67 21.34 8.12
C ILE A 389 12.21 22.33 9.15
N SER A 390 13.26 21.91 9.85
CA SER A 390 13.87 22.77 10.88
C SER A 390 14.41 24.08 10.30
N GLY A 391 14.05 25.20 10.93
CA GLY A 391 14.51 26.53 10.53
C GLY A 391 13.83 27.11 9.29
N PHE A 392 12.72 26.50 8.81
CA PHE A 392 11.98 26.98 7.63
C PHE A 392 11.60 28.48 7.75
N LYS A 393 11.92 29.25 6.72
CA LYS A 393 11.64 30.68 6.63
C LYS A 393 11.16 31.04 5.23
N ALA A 394 10.11 31.86 5.14
CA ALA A 394 9.56 32.31 3.87
C ALA A 394 10.37 33.47 3.22
N ASP A 395 11.09 34.24 4.03
CA ASP A 395 11.79 35.46 3.58
C ASP A 395 13.25 35.21 3.15
N LYS A 396 13.83 34.05 3.49
CA LYS A 396 15.22 33.69 3.18
C LYS A 396 15.37 32.20 2.90
N THR A 397 16.30 31.87 2.04
CA THR A 397 16.77 30.49 1.78
C THR A 397 17.60 29.96 2.95
N PRO A 398 17.91 28.64 3.02
CA PRO A 398 18.71 28.06 4.11
C PRO A 398 20.12 28.67 4.28
N ASP A 399 20.69 29.23 3.22
CA ASP A 399 21.98 29.95 3.26
C ASP A 399 21.87 31.42 3.69
N GLY A 400 20.67 31.86 4.07
CA GLY A 400 20.40 33.20 4.57
C GLY A 400 20.18 34.28 3.50
N ARG A 401 20.22 33.93 2.23
CA ARG A 401 19.99 34.86 1.11
C ARG A 401 18.51 34.96 0.77
N ASP A 402 18.17 36.01 0.04
CA ASP A 402 16.82 36.23 -0.47
C ASP A 402 16.84 36.25 -2.01
N TRP A 403 16.46 35.11 -2.62
CA TRP A 403 16.51 34.89 -4.07
C TRP A 403 15.53 35.80 -4.84
N ARG A 404 14.62 36.47 -4.19
CA ARG A 404 13.76 37.47 -4.83
C ARG A 404 14.53 38.72 -5.25
N LYS A 405 15.76 38.93 -4.75
CA LYS A 405 16.58 40.11 -4.94
C LYS A 405 17.68 39.96 -6.00
N PHE A 406 18.01 38.74 -6.39
CA PHE A 406 19.04 38.50 -7.38
C PHE A 406 18.77 37.17 -8.09
N ARG A 407 19.25 37.07 -9.32
CA ARG A 407 19.15 35.84 -10.13
C ARG A 407 19.94 34.69 -9.47
N ASN A 408 19.29 33.59 -9.26
CA ASN A 408 19.92 32.34 -8.85
C ASN A 408 19.09 31.15 -9.36
N ASP A 409 19.75 30.02 -9.57
CA ASP A 409 19.13 28.74 -9.82
C ASP A 409 19.97 27.64 -9.18
N ASP A 410 19.35 26.53 -8.79
CA ASP A 410 20.04 25.42 -8.16
C ASP A 410 19.24 24.13 -8.29
N SER A 411 19.89 23.00 -7.97
CA SER A 411 19.39 21.65 -8.15
C SER A 411 19.86 20.73 -7.03
N TRP A 412 18.96 19.94 -6.43
CA TRP A 412 19.24 19.04 -5.32
C TRP A 412 18.93 17.61 -5.68
N ASP A 413 19.71 16.69 -5.12
CA ASP A 413 19.54 15.25 -5.30
C ASP A 413 18.27 14.74 -4.63
N VAL A 414 17.70 13.70 -5.20
CA VAL A 414 16.49 13.03 -4.75
C VAL A 414 16.82 11.61 -4.35
N SER A 415 16.29 11.14 -3.22
CA SER A 415 16.37 9.75 -2.82
C SER A 415 15.26 8.92 -3.45
N SER A 416 15.57 7.70 -3.85
CA SER A 416 14.58 6.68 -4.25
C SER A 416 14.03 5.88 -3.06
N THR A 417 14.60 6.06 -1.86
CA THR A 417 14.10 5.42 -0.63
C THR A 417 12.88 6.18 -0.13
N LEU A 418 11.71 5.54 -0.14
CA LEU A 418 10.46 6.17 0.30
C LEU A 418 10.47 6.49 1.79
N PRO A 419 9.68 7.48 2.24
CA PRO A 419 9.52 7.75 3.67
C PRO A 419 9.17 6.48 4.44
N SER A 420 9.84 6.26 5.56
CA SER A 420 9.58 5.12 6.45
C SER A 420 8.18 5.22 7.07
N VAL A 421 7.72 4.14 7.67
CA VAL A 421 6.43 4.10 8.40
C VAL A 421 6.33 5.19 9.47
N ASN A 422 7.45 5.48 10.15
CA ASN A 422 7.51 6.49 11.20
C ASN A 422 7.51 7.94 10.68
N GLU A 423 7.89 8.13 9.43
CA GLU A 423 8.02 9.45 8.80
C GLU A 423 6.85 9.80 7.88
N ALA A 424 6.06 8.82 7.43
CA ALA A 424 5.06 8.98 6.35
C ALA A 424 4.10 10.17 6.54
N THR A 425 3.69 10.47 7.78
CA THR A 425 2.81 11.60 8.09
C THR A 425 3.48 12.97 8.02
N GLN A 426 4.82 13.01 7.96
CA GLN A 426 5.62 14.24 7.89
C GLN A 426 5.76 14.77 6.46
N PHE A 427 5.34 13.99 5.46
CA PHE A 427 5.49 14.29 4.05
C PHE A 427 4.16 14.63 3.39
N PHE A 428 4.22 15.39 2.32
CA PHE A 428 3.14 15.59 1.36
C PHE A 428 3.61 15.20 -0.04
N TYR A 429 2.67 14.95 -0.94
CA TYR A 429 2.97 14.45 -2.28
C TYR A 429 2.70 15.51 -3.35
N LEU A 430 3.64 15.66 -4.30
CA LEU A 430 3.49 16.43 -5.52
C LEU A 430 3.56 15.50 -6.74
N PRO A 431 2.51 15.45 -7.58
CA PRO A 431 2.47 14.58 -8.76
C PRO A 431 3.33 15.11 -9.92
N ALA A 432 3.79 14.20 -10.77
CA ALA A 432 4.51 14.52 -12.00
C ALA A 432 3.55 14.92 -13.13
N MET A 433 2.85 16.04 -12.99
CA MET A 433 1.74 16.46 -13.86
C MET A 433 2.17 17.07 -15.20
N GLY A 434 3.47 17.13 -15.52
CA GLY A 434 3.94 17.73 -16.76
C GLY A 434 3.65 19.24 -16.84
N ASN A 435 3.63 19.74 -18.06
CA ASN A 435 3.37 21.15 -18.37
C ASN A 435 2.75 21.33 -19.76
N TYR A 436 2.14 22.47 -19.98
CA TYR A 436 1.74 22.91 -21.33
C TYR A 436 2.75 23.87 -21.92
N LEU A 437 3.15 23.57 -23.16
CA LEU A 437 4.00 24.43 -23.98
C LEU A 437 3.44 24.47 -25.40
N GLN A 438 3.10 25.67 -25.87
CA GLN A 438 2.54 25.88 -27.21
C GLN A 438 1.36 24.94 -27.52
N GLY A 439 0.45 24.79 -26.56
CA GLY A 439 -0.73 23.96 -26.69
C GLY A 439 -0.54 22.45 -26.59
N ARG A 440 0.66 21.96 -26.27
CA ARG A 440 0.99 20.55 -26.11
C ARG A 440 1.22 20.21 -24.64
N LEU A 441 0.66 19.10 -24.18
CA LEU A 441 1.01 18.51 -22.88
C LEU A 441 2.32 17.76 -22.99
N ASN A 442 3.30 18.09 -22.15
CA ASN A 442 4.62 17.48 -22.16
C ASN A 442 4.95 16.91 -20.78
N ALA A 443 5.77 15.86 -20.77
CA ALA A 443 6.45 15.30 -19.60
C ALA A 443 5.54 14.89 -18.43
N ILE A 444 4.23 14.65 -18.65
CA ILE A 444 3.33 14.05 -17.67
C ILE A 444 3.88 12.66 -17.30
N ASP A 445 3.75 12.25 -16.04
CA ASP A 445 4.31 11.05 -15.43
C ASP A 445 5.84 11.07 -15.18
N TYR A 446 6.56 12.05 -15.76
CA TYR A 446 8.02 12.16 -15.65
C TYR A 446 8.49 13.37 -14.86
N TYR A 447 7.84 14.54 -15.05
CA TYR A 447 8.18 15.79 -14.40
C TYR A 447 6.94 16.50 -13.86
N GLY A 448 7.08 17.17 -12.71
CA GLY A 448 6.13 18.18 -12.28
C GLY A 448 6.74 19.58 -12.39
N PHE A 449 5.95 20.56 -12.79
CA PHE A 449 6.35 21.95 -12.95
C PHE A 449 5.38 22.84 -12.17
N TYR A 450 5.89 23.52 -11.15
CA TYR A 450 5.09 24.28 -10.19
C TYR A 450 5.54 25.72 -10.13
N TRP A 451 4.66 26.67 -10.48
CA TRP A 451 4.97 28.09 -10.37
C TRP A 451 5.20 28.51 -8.92
N SER A 452 6.12 29.47 -8.71
CA SER A 452 6.23 30.24 -7.47
C SER A 452 5.48 31.56 -7.57
N SER A 453 5.26 32.21 -6.42
CA SER A 453 4.78 33.60 -6.37
C SER A 453 5.84 34.64 -6.72
N SER A 454 7.09 34.21 -7.01
CA SER A 454 8.24 35.08 -7.16
C SER A 454 8.66 35.26 -8.61
N ILE A 455 8.95 36.49 -8.99
CA ILE A 455 9.58 36.86 -10.25
C ILE A 455 11.04 36.39 -10.24
N PHE A 456 11.53 35.94 -11.39
CA PHE A 456 12.95 35.63 -11.58
C PHE A 456 13.68 36.95 -11.95
N PRO A 457 14.54 37.50 -11.07
CA PRO A 457 15.23 38.77 -11.33
C PRO A 457 16.21 38.59 -12.48
N ASP A 458 16.07 39.38 -13.52
CA ASP A 458 17.04 39.48 -14.60
C ASP A 458 17.56 40.89 -14.69
N ASN A 459 18.87 41.04 -14.84
CA ASN A 459 19.54 42.37 -14.99
C ASN A 459 19.42 42.94 -16.41
N SER A 460 18.79 42.17 -17.33
CA SER A 460 18.48 42.63 -18.69
C SER A 460 17.11 43.29 -18.76
N SER A 461 16.82 44.00 -19.84
CA SER A 461 15.49 44.57 -20.13
C SER A 461 14.36 43.53 -20.29
N GLN A 462 14.63 42.27 -19.97
CA GLN A 462 13.72 41.14 -20.11
C GLN A 462 13.12 40.61 -18.79
N THR A 463 13.16 41.40 -17.71
CA THR A 463 12.58 41.03 -16.40
C THR A 463 11.10 40.65 -16.46
N ASP A 464 10.39 41.08 -17.49
CA ASP A 464 8.95 40.83 -17.64
C ASP A 464 8.61 39.43 -18.20
N TYR A 465 9.61 38.62 -18.54
CA TYR A 465 9.36 37.35 -19.22
C TYR A 465 9.64 36.11 -18.41
N PHE A 466 10.32 36.21 -17.26
CA PHE A 466 10.73 35.06 -16.47
C PHE A 466 10.19 35.12 -15.04
N SER A 467 9.80 33.92 -14.52
CA SER A 467 9.42 33.76 -13.11
C SER A 467 9.99 32.45 -12.57
N TYR A 468 10.16 32.38 -11.25
CA TYR A 468 10.64 31.16 -10.60
C TYR A 468 9.59 30.05 -10.61
N TYR A 469 10.06 28.82 -10.72
CA TYR A 469 9.30 27.61 -10.58
C TYR A 469 10.13 26.50 -9.97
N MET A 470 9.45 25.50 -9.39
CA MET A 470 10.05 24.25 -8.99
C MET A 470 9.78 23.19 -10.05
N ARG A 471 10.81 22.42 -10.41
CA ARG A 471 10.70 21.20 -11.22
C ARG A 471 11.08 19.99 -10.39
N ILE A 472 10.19 19.01 -10.33
CA ILE A 472 10.47 17.71 -9.72
C ILE A 472 10.67 16.65 -10.80
N ARG A 473 11.63 15.76 -10.57
CA ARG A 473 11.92 14.58 -11.42
C ARG A 473 12.61 13.50 -10.59
N SER A 474 12.70 12.30 -11.13
CA SER A 474 13.19 11.12 -10.39
C SER A 474 14.57 11.26 -9.76
N THR A 475 15.41 12.15 -10.28
CA THR A 475 16.80 12.31 -9.84
C THR A 475 17.11 13.65 -9.18
N LYS A 476 16.27 14.67 -9.42
CA LYS A 476 16.54 16.04 -8.97
C LYS A 476 15.26 16.81 -8.64
N VAL A 477 15.38 17.73 -7.72
CA VAL A 477 14.47 18.87 -7.57
C VAL A 477 15.22 20.12 -7.94
N ASP A 478 14.69 20.89 -8.87
CA ASP A 478 15.32 22.10 -9.37
C ASP A 478 14.46 23.34 -9.02
N VAL A 479 15.07 24.46 -8.66
CA VAL A 479 14.43 25.77 -8.54
C VAL A 479 15.07 26.69 -9.55
N LEU A 480 14.32 27.06 -10.59
CA LEU A 480 14.82 27.68 -11.82
C LEU A 480 13.92 28.84 -12.25
N GLY A 481 14.41 29.64 -13.20
CA GLY A 481 13.61 30.62 -13.94
C GLY A 481 13.09 30.03 -15.25
N ALA A 482 11.82 30.34 -15.58
CA ALA A 482 11.22 29.95 -16.86
C ALA A 482 10.39 31.09 -17.48
N SER A 483 10.19 31.03 -18.79
CA SER A 483 9.28 31.93 -19.49
C SER A 483 7.86 31.86 -18.87
N ARG A 484 7.30 33.02 -18.57
CA ARG A 484 5.95 33.17 -17.99
C ARG A 484 4.84 32.64 -18.89
N GLY A 485 5.11 32.47 -20.20
CA GLY A 485 4.17 31.92 -21.17
C GLY A 485 3.99 30.41 -21.11
N TYR A 486 4.74 29.70 -20.24
CA TYR A 486 4.55 28.27 -20.07
C TYR A 486 3.34 27.99 -19.17
N GLY A 487 2.60 26.94 -19.45
CA GLY A 487 1.49 26.46 -18.65
C GLY A 487 1.99 25.51 -17.55
N PHE A 488 2.36 26.03 -16.37
CA PHE A 488 2.77 25.24 -15.22
C PHE A 488 1.65 25.19 -14.18
N ARG A 489 1.75 24.25 -13.25
CA ARG A 489 0.77 24.09 -12.17
C ARG A 489 0.80 25.26 -11.21
N VAL A 490 -0.39 25.77 -10.92
CA VAL A 490 -0.68 26.70 -9.82
C VAL A 490 -1.29 25.84 -8.70
N GLN A 491 -0.48 25.49 -7.72
CA GLN A 491 -0.87 24.62 -6.62
C GLN A 491 -0.13 25.06 -5.36
N THR A 492 -0.85 25.23 -4.26
CA THR A 492 -0.26 25.41 -2.93
C THR A 492 0.38 24.09 -2.49
N PHE A 493 1.46 24.18 -1.73
CA PHE A 493 2.12 23.03 -1.13
C PHE A 493 1.51 22.76 0.24
N GLU A 494 1.21 21.47 0.55
CA GLU A 494 0.56 20.98 1.79
C GLU A 494 -0.95 21.21 1.88
#